data_972d799346a92af9d244c451cc9932a0
#
_entry.id   972d799346a92af9d244c451cc9932a0
#
_cell.length_a   1.000
_cell.length_b   1.000
_cell.length_c   1.000
_cell.angle_alpha   90.00
_cell.angle_beta   90.00
_cell.angle_gamma   90.00
#
_symmetry.space_group_name_H-M   'P 1'
#
loop_
_entity.id
_entity.type
_entity.pdbx_description
1 polymer ?
#
loop_
_entity_poly.entity_id
_entity_poly.type
_entity_poly.pdbx_seq_one_letter_code
_entity_poly.pdbx_strand_id
1 'polypeptide(L)'
;CSLCLPVGCISKNHAEIEICDDGELLLRDLGSTNGTYINGDPLVGESRVKDNDIIQFATIVFRVGSAQHVSESHTIKEDVCDQALAMIQFERLISDGGLYPHFQPIVKLSDQSRIGYEVLGRSRLFGLQSPHEMFTAASQLNMEAQLSEAFRHRGVEIGTAFGSQMNLFVNTHPKELDRPEFYDSLRSLREAAPE
;
A
#
# COMPACT_ATOMS: atom_id res chain seq x y z
N CYS A 1 21.18 16.33 18.60
CA CYS A 1 20.47 17.13 17.58
C CYS A 1 19.03 16.61 17.48
N SER A 2 18.04 17.49 17.38
CA SER A 2 16.65 17.08 17.19
C SER A 2 16.13 17.69 15.90
N LEU A 3 15.54 16.83 15.05
CA LEU A 3 14.80 17.24 13.87
C LEU A 3 13.31 17.31 14.23
N CYS A 4 12.69 18.46 14.02
CA CYS A 4 11.25 18.63 14.23
C CYS A 4 10.52 18.53 12.90
N LEU A 5 9.59 17.58 12.81
CA LEU A 5 8.69 17.40 11.68
C LEU A 5 7.29 17.87 12.12
N PRO A 6 6.83 19.07 11.75
CA PRO A 6 5.58 19.65 12.23
C PRO A 6 4.36 19.07 11.46
N VAL A 7 4.22 17.76 11.47
CA VAL A 7 3.14 17.03 10.78
C VAL A 7 2.36 16.22 11.79
N GLY A 8 1.02 16.32 11.75
CA GLY A 8 0.14 15.75 12.75
C GLY A 8 0.17 14.23 12.88
N CYS A 9 0.68 13.51 11.88
CA CYS A 9 0.86 12.05 11.94
C CYS A 9 2.19 11.62 12.60
N ILE A 10 3.10 12.55 12.92
CA ILE A 10 4.37 12.26 13.58
C ILE A 10 4.20 12.40 15.10
N SER A 11 4.60 11.39 15.86
CA SER A 11 4.63 11.43 17.33
C SER A 11 5.68 12.42 17.83
N LYS A 12 5.44 13.02 18.99
CA LYS A 12 6.33 14.02 19.60
C LYS A 12 7.78 13.51 19.75
N ASN A 13 7.94 12.26 20.16
CA ASN A 13 9.18 11.49 20.11
C ASN A 13 8.88 10.26 19.25
N HIS A 14 9.21 10.34 17.97
CA HIS A 14 8.81 9.32 17.01
C HIS A 14 9.88 8.24 16.87
N ALA A 15 11.08 8.68 16.56
CA ALA A 15 12.23 7.80 16.36
C ALA A 15 13.54 8.51 16.75
N GLU A 16 14.59 7.75 16.88
CA GLU A 16 15.95 8.20 17.14
C GLU A 16 16.89 7.61 16.09
N ILE A 17 17.83 8.44 15.64
CA ILE A 17 18.92 8.01 14.76
C ILE A 17 20.23 8.26 15.49
N GLU A 18 21.00 7.21 15.69
CA GLU A 18 22.32 7.24 16.31
C GLU A 18 23.39 6.96 15.24
N ILE A 19 24.49 7.69 15.30
CA ILE A 19 25.67 7.41 14.48
C ILE A 19 26.57 6.50 15.30
N CYS A 20 26.77 5.27 14.84
CA CYS A 20 27.61 4.28 15.51
C CYS A 20 29.10 4.63 15.33
N ASP A 21 29.96 4.04 16.16
CA ASP A 21 31.43 4.23 16.11
C ASP A 21 32.06 3.85 14.76
N ASP A 22 31.42 2.94 14.01
CA ASP A 22 31.79 2.50 12.66
C ASP A 22 31.30 3.44 11.55
N GLY A 23 30.56 4.51 11.92
CA GLY A 23 29.97 5.47 11.00
C GLY A 23 28.65 5.04 10.37
N GLU A 24 28.14 3.86 10.70
CA GLU A 24 26.79 3.42 10.29
C GLU A 24 25.70 4.11 11.12
N LEU A 25 24.49 4.19 10.56
CA LEU A 25 23.34 4.75 11.25
C LEU A 25 22.52 3.63 11.90
N LEU A 26 22.16 3.80 13.16
CA LEU A 26 21.21 2.95 13.87
C LEU A 26 19.91 3.74 14.04
N LEU A 27 18.82 3.23 13.49
CA LEU A 27 17.47 3.79 13.61
C LEU A 27 16.69 2.99 14.65
N ARG A 28 16.05 3.70 15.59
CA ARG A 28 15.21 3.11 16.63
C ARG A 28 13.85 3.79 16.64
N ASP A 29 12.76 3.02 16.62
CA ASP A 29 11.42 3.54 16.88
C ASP A 29 11.19 3.72 18.38
N LEU A 30 10.68 4.86 18.80
CA LEU A 30 10.44 5.21 20.20
C LEU A 30 9.01 4.94 20.67
N GLY A 31 8.34 3.96 20.08
CA GLY A 31 6.94 3.65 20.35
C GLY A 31 6.00 4.63 19.65
N SER A 32 6.29 4.93 18.39
CA SER A 32 5.49 5.85 17.60
C SER A 32 4.08 5.30 17.33
N THR A 33 3.11 6.20 17.19
CA THR A 33 1.70 5.82 16.95
C THR A 33 1.51 5.23 15.56
N ASN A 34 2.18 5.79 14.57
CA ASN A 34 1.98 5.46 13.15
C ASN A 34 3.15 4.68 12.53
N GLY A 35 4.13 4.28 13.34
CA GLY A 35 5.24 3.42 12.94
C GLY A 35 6.37 4.12 12.21
N THR A 36 7.54 3.46 12.30
CA THR A 36 8.75 3.75 11.54
C THR A 36 9.01 2.57 10.60
N TYR A 37 9.50 2.83 9.39
CA TYR A 37 9.72 1.79 8.38
C TYR A 37 11.08 1.98 7.71
N ILE A 38 11.70 0.88 7.30
CA ILE A 38 12.92 0.87 6.47
C ILE A 38 12.62 0.09 5.20
N ASN A 39 12.80 0.71 4.03
CA ASN A 39 12.49 0.12 2.71
C ASN A 39 11.08 -0.46 2.63
N GLY A 40 10.15 0.21 3.33
CA GLY A 40 8.76 -0.21 3.45
C GLY A 40 8.49 -1.27 4.54
N ASP A 41 9.48 -1.90 5.16
CA ASP A 41 9.30 -2.85 6.26
C ASP A 41 9.15 -2.14 7.61
N PRO A 42 8.16 -2.53 8.43
CA PRO A 42 8.00 -1.93 9.74
C PRO A 42 9.21 -2.23 10.62
N LEU A 43 9.76 -1.18 11.22
CA LEU A 43 10.86 -1.30 12.16
C LEU A 43 10.34 -1.81 13.50
N VAL A 44 10.85 -2.95 13.93
CA VAL A 44 10.58 -3.51 15.26
C VAL A 44 11.83 -3.33 16.13
N GLY A 45 11.75 -2.38 17.09
CA GLY A 45 12.89 -2.04 17.93
C GLY A 45 13.89 -1.14 17.23
N GLU A 46 15.03 -1.68 16.82
CA GLU A 46 16.10 -0.94 16.16
C GLU A 46 16.72 -1.71 15.00
N SER A 47 17.24 -1.00 14.01
CA SER A 47 17.94 -1.59 12.85
C SER A 47 19.00 -0.63 12.30
N ARG A 48 20.05 -1.20 11.74
CA ARG A 48 21.05 -0.45 10.98
C ARG A 48 20.46 0.00 9.64
N VAL A 49 20.82 1.22 9.26
CA VAL A 49 20.37 1.86 8.03
C VAL A 49 21.57 2.15 7.15
N LYS A 50 21.48 1.79 5.88
CA LYS A 50 22.56 1.92 4.90
C LYS A 50 22.33 3.10 3.98
N ASP A 51 23.39 3.47 3.24
CA ASP A 51 23.28 4.45 2.17
C ASP A 51 22.28 3.98 1.11
N ASN A 52 21.43 4.90 0.67
CA ASN A 52 20.27 4.69 -0.22
C ASN A 52 19.05 3.96 0.38
N ASP A 53 19.09 3.55 1.66
CA ASP A 53 17.87 3.07 2.30
C ASP A 53 16.82 4.18 2.38
N ILE A 54 15.55 3.76 2.24
CA ILE A 54 14.39 4.62 2.40
C ILE A 54 13.86 4.42 3.81
N ILE A 55 13.88 5.47 4.63
CA ILE A 55 13.28 5.49 5.96
C ILE A 55 11.98 6.29 5.91
N GLN A 56 10.97 5.78 6.62
CA GLN A 56 9.67 6.42 6.65
C GLN A 56 9.21 6.57 8.11
N PHE A 57 8.81 7.77 8.47
CA PHE A 57 8.16 8.09 9.75
C PHE A 57 6.70 8.40 9.47
N ALA A 58 5.80 7.51 9.83
CA ALA A 58 4.38 7.60 9.44
C ALA A 58 4.22 7.72 7.91
N THR A 59 3.84 8.90 7.40
CA THR A 59 3.71 9.17 5.95
C THR A 59 4.89 9.95 5.37
N ILE A 60 5.85 10.38 6.20
CA ILE A 60 6.98 11.20 5.75
C ILE A 60 8.17 10.31 5.43
N VAL A 61 8.74 10.51 4.27
CA VAL A 61 9.78 9.66 3.69
C VAL A 61 11.08 10.41 3.56
N PHE A 62 12.17 9.71 3.85
CA PHE A 62 13.52 10.19 3.69
C PHE A 62 14.36 9.12 3.02
N ARG A 63 15.30 9.54 2.19
CA ARG A 63 16.36 8.67 1.70
C ARG A 63 17.64 8.94 2.50
N VAL A 64 18.26 7.88 2.96
CA VAL A 64 19.59 7.96 3.58
C VAL A 64 20.62 8.21 2.48
N GLY A 65 21.47 9.22 2.68
CA GLY A 65 22.52 9.57 1.72
C GLY A 65 23.75 10.14 2.38
N SER A 66 24.92 9.78 1.85
CA SER A 66 26.19 10.38 2.27
C SER A 66 26.30 11.80 1.73
N ALA A 67 26.79 12.74 2.55
CA ALA A 67 27.00 14.14 2.18
C ALA A 67 27.97 14.37 1.00
N GLN A 68 28.67 13.33 0.54
CA GLN A 68 29.61 13.41 -0.59
C GLN A 68 28.93 13.47 -1.97
N HIS A 69 27.60 13.28 -2.06
CA HIS A 69 26.84 13.30 -3.31
C HIS A 69 25.76 14.38 -3.40
N VAL A 70 25.87 15.45 -2.63
CA VAL A 70 24.96 16.60 -2.79
C VAL A 70 25.45 17.44 -3.98
N SER A 71 25.15 17.01 -5.20
CA SER A 71 25.22 17.85 -6.39
C SER A 71 23.84 18.48 -6.67
N GLU A 72 23.88 19.77 -6.95
CA GLU A 72 22.78 20.70 -7.13
C GLU A 72 21.75 20.30 -8.23
N SER A 73 20.80 19.42 -7.89
CA SER A 73 19.56 19.25 -8.67
C SER A 73 18.45 18.68 -7.78
N HIS A 74 17.90 19.55 -6.92
CA HIS A 74 16.90 19.14 -5.93
C HIS A 74 15.58 18.62 -6.53
N THR A 75 15.09 19.17 -7.62
CA THR A 75 13.74 18.89 -8.15
C THR A 75 13.64 17.53 -8.83
N ILE A 76 14.63 17.12 -9.61
CA ILE A 76 14.58 15.83 -10.36
C ILE A 76 14.82 14.63 -9.42
N LYS A 77 15.51 14.82 -8.29
CA LYS A 77 15.78 13.74 -7.35
C LYS A 77 14.63 13.46 -6.38
N GLU A 78 13.80 14.45 -6.05
CA GLU A 78 12.58 14.26 -5.27
C GLU A 78 11.58 13.37 -6.02
N ASP A 79 11.28 13.70 -7.26
CA ASP A 79 10.34 12.91 -8.10
C ASP A 79 10.76 11.43 -8.24
N VAL A 80 12.06 11.15 -8.37
CA VAL A 80 12.57 9.78 -8.49
C VAL A 80 12.48 9.01 -7.16
N CYS A 81 12.72 9.67 -6.03
CA CYS A 81 12.58 9.05 -4.72
C CYS A 81 11.11 8.75 -4.40
N ASP A 82 10.22 9.68 -4.71
CA ASP A 82 8.78 9.51 -4.51
C ASP A 82 8.23 8.38 -5.38
N GLN A 83 8.69 8.28 -6.64
CA GLN A 83 8.34 7.17 -7.52
C GLN A 83 8.87 5.82 -7.02
N ALA A 84 10.11 5.76 -6.57
CA ALA A 84 10.69 4.52 -6.03
C ALA A 84 9.94 4.05 -4.79
N LEU A 85 9.58 4.97 -3.90
CA LEU A 85 8.77 4.65 -2.72
C LEU A 85 7.36 4.18 -3.11
N ALA A 86 6.69 4.92 -3.99
CA ALA A 86 5.36 4.54 -4.47
C ALA A 86 5.39 3.13 -5.07
N MET A 87 6.46 2.78 -5.80
CA MET A 87 6.66 1.44 -6.34
C MET A 87 6.80 0.37 -5.24
N ILE A 88 7.64 0.62 -4.24
CA ILE A 88 7.82 -0.29 -3.09
C ILE A 88 6.50 -0.49 -2.34
N GLN A 89 5.79 0.60 -2.07
CA GLN A 89 4.48 0.54 -1.41
C GLN A 89 3.46 -0.20 -2.24
N PHE A 90 3.45 0.02 -3.56
CA PHE A 90 2.54 -0.65 -4.47
C PHE A 90 2.85 -2.16 -4.57
N GLU A 91 4.11 -2.55 -4.69
CA GLU A 91 4.52 -3.96 -4.67
C GLU A 91 4.08 -4.65 -3.39
N ARG A 92 4.22 -4.00 -2.24
CA ARG A 92 3.72 -4.53 -0.97
C ARG A 92 2.21 -4.62 -0.91
N LEU A 93 1.53 -3.64 -1.50
CA LEU A 93 0.08 -3.60 -1.52
C LEU A 93 -0.49 -4.81 -2.29
N ILE A 94 0.09 -5.14 -3.44
CA ILE A 94 -0.39 -6.26 -4.29
C ILE A 94 0.24 -7.61 -3.96
N SER A 95 1.36 -7.64 -3.20
CA SER A 95 1.99 -8.87 -2.73
C SER A 95 1.25 -9.47 -1.52
N ASP A 96 1.72 -10.59 -1.03
CA ASP A 96 1.06 -11.43 -0.01
C ASP A 96 0.53 -10.69 1.22
N GLY A 97 -0.79 -10.53 1.29
CA GLY A 97 -1.50 -10.03 2.47
C GLY A 97 -1.66 -8.50 2.56
N GLY A 98 -1.12 -7.72 1.61
CA GLY A 98 -1.31 -6.27 1.58
C GLY A 98 -2.77 -5.88 1.37
N LEU A 99 -3.46 -6.57 0.46
CA LEU A 99 -4.86 -6.38 0.16
C LEU A 99 -5.75 -7.40 0.88
N TYR A 100 -6.87 -6.93 1.42
CA TYR A 100 -7.92 -7.79 1.92
C TYR A 100 -9.30 -7.22 1.57
N PRO A 101 -10.28 -8.06 1.23
CA PRO A 101 -11.63 -7.61 0.90
C PRO A 101 -12.49 -7.43 2.15
N HIS A 102 -13.32 -6.40 2.14
CA HIS A 102 -14.55 -6.34 2.92
C HIS A 102 -15.73 -6.71 2.04
N PHE A 103 -16.71 -7.42 2.62
CA PHE A 103 -17.91 -7.84 1.92
C PHE A 103 -19.11 -7.08 2.49
N GLN A 104 -19.68 -6.17 1.69
CA GLN A 104 -20.85 -5.41 2.07
C GLN A 104 -22.11 -6.10 1.51
N PRO A 105 -23.08 -6.49 2.36
CA PRO A 105 -24.28 -7.17 1.87
C PRO A 105 -25.14 -6.24 1.02
N ILE A 106 -25.62 -6.76 -0.11
CA ILE A 106 -26.60 -6.13 -0.97
C ILE A 106 -27.94 -6.84 -0.72
N VAL A 107 -28.96 -6.06 -0.37
CA VAL A 107 -30.29 -6.58 -0.01
C VAL A 107 -31.38 -5.97 -0.88
N LYS A 108 -32.47 -6.72 -1.09
CA LYS A 108 -33.69 -6.20 -1.72
C LYS A 108 -34.39 -5.24 -0.75
N LEU A 109 -34.89 -4.12 -1.25
CA LEU A 109 -35.63 -3.15 -0.43
C LEU A 109 -36.99 -3.69 0.00
N SER A 110 -37.60 -4.60 -0.79
CA SER A 110 -38.96 -5.12 -0.57
C SER A 110 -39.07 -6.02 0.66
N ASP A 111 -38.08 -6.88 0.90
CA ASP A 111 -38.13 -7.94 1.91
C ASP A 111 -36.83 -8.10 2.70
N GLN A 112 -35.85 -7.24 2.45
CA GLN A 112 -34.51 -7.25 3.04
C GLN A 112 -33.75 -8.57 2.80
N SER A 113 -34.21 -9.41 1.86
CA SER A 113 -33.47 -10.62 1.49
C SER A 113 -32.15 -10.25 0.82
N ARG A 114 -31.08 -10.96 1.20
CA ARG A 114 -29.74 -10.76 0.65
C ARG A 114 -29.65 -11.32 -0.77
N ILE A 115 -29.15 -10.52 -1.69
CA ILE A 115 -28.92 -10.91 -3.10
C ILE A 115 -27.44 -11.16 -3.41
N GLY A 116 -26.53 -10.65 -2.60
CA GLY A 116 -25.10 -10.82 -2.79
C GLY A 116 -24.27 -9.90 -1.89
N TYR A 117 -23.01 -9.73 -2.26
CA TYR A 117 -22.08 -8.88 -1.56
C TYR A 117 -21.28 -8.04 -2.53
N GLU A 118 -21.11 -6.76 -2.23
CA GLU A 118 -20.12 -5.93 -2.88
C GLU A 118 -18.74 -6.20 -2.25
N VAL A 119 -17.74 -6.40 -3.09
CA VAL A 119 -16.35 -6.59 -2.70
C VAL A 119 -15.66 -5.23 -2.66
N LEU A 120 -15.25 -4.81 -1.47
CA LEU A 120 -14.60 -3.52 -1.21
C LEU A 120 -13.17 -3.77 -0.76
N GLY A 121 -12.20 -3.37 -1.57
CA GLY A 121 -10.77 -3.49 -1.24
C GLY A 121 -10.38 -2.66 -0.02
N ARG A 122 -9.54 -3.23 0.82
CA ARG A 122 -8.92 -2.59 1.99
C ARG A 122 -7.45 -2.97 2.08
N SER A 123 -6.68 -2.17 2.79
CA SER A 123 -5.30 -2.50 3.12
C SER A 123 -4.98 -2.16 4.58
N ARG A 124 -4.01 -2.87 5.14
CA ARG A 124 -3.45 -2.60 6.47
C ARG A 124 -2.21 -1.71 6.41
N LEU A 125 -1.73 -1.42 5.21
CA LEU A 125 -0.56 -0.56 5.03
C LEU A 125 -0.91 0.88 5.41
N PHE A 126 -0.09 1.47 6.24
CA PHE A 126 -0.28 2.85 6.66
C PHE A 126 -0.19 3.80 5.45
N GLY A 127 -1.13 4.75 5.36
CA GLY A 127 -1.25 5.66 4.22
C GLY A 127 -1.92 5.05 2.97
N LEU A 128 -2.31 3.77 3.02
CA LEU A 128 -3.00 3.06 1.94
C LEU A 128 -4.24 2.31 2.44
N GLN A 129 -4.86 2.75 3.54
CA GLN A 129 -5.98 2.02 4.15
C GLN A 129 -7.29 2.12 3.37
N SER A 130 -7.51 3.24 2.69
CA SER A 130 -8.72 3.48 1.90
C SER A 130 -8.50 3.25 0.41
N PRO A 131 -9.56 2.88 -0.35
CA PRO A 131 -9.47 2.80 -1.82
C PRO A 131 -8.94 4.08 -2.46
N HIS A 132 -9.33 5.24 -1.96
CA HIS A 132 -8.87 6.52 -2.48
C HIS A 132 -7.35 6.68 -2.38
N GLU A 133 -6.76 6.42 -1.21
CA GLU A 133 -5.31 6.48 -1.00
C GLU A 133 -4.57 5.49 -1.89
N MET A 134 -5.08 4.24 -1.97
CA MET A 134 -4.49 3.20 -2.82
C MET A 134 -4.51 3.56 -4.30
N PHE A 135 -5.64 4.06 -4.82
CA PHE A 135 -5.73 4.48 -6.22
C PHE A 135 -4.95 5.77 -6.51
N THR A 136 -4.80 6.67 -5.53
CA THR A 136 -3.92 7.84 -5.65
C THR A 136 -2.46 7.41 -5.83
N ALA A 137 -1.99 6.48 -5.00
CA ALA A 137 -0.64 5.92 -5.13
C ALA A 137 -0.47 5.16 -6.46
N ALA A 138 -1.43 4.32 -6.84
CA ALA A 138 -1.41 3.61 -8.12
C ALA A 138 -1.39 4.55 -9.33
N SER A 139 -2.07 5.71 -9.27
CA SER A 139 -2.10 6.68 -10.35
C SER A 139 -0.75 7.33 -10.63
N GLN A 140 0.07 7.53 -9.60
CA GLN A 140 1.44 8.04 -9.72
C GLN A 140 2.35 7.09 -10.53
N LEU A 141 2.01 5.80 -10.52
CA LEU A 141 2.73 4.73 -11.21
C LEU A 141 2.04 4.28 -12.50
N ASN A 142 0.87 4.84 -12.86
CA ASN A 142 0.00 4.35 -13.94
C ASN A 142 -0.42 2.88 -13.77
N MET A 143 -0.63 2.44 -12.53
CA MET A 143 -0.92 1.03 -12.18
C MET A 143 -2.34 0.84 -11.61
N GLU A 144 -3.29 1.75 -11.88
CA GLU A 144 -4.67 1.66 -11.38
C GLU A 144 -5.40 0.41 -11.89
N ALA A 145 -5.13 0.01 -13.13
CA ALA A 145 -5.72 -1.20 -13.71
C ALA A 145 -5.22 -2.46 -13.00
N GLN A 146 -3.92 -2.54 -12.70
CA GLN A 146 -3.33 -3.65 -11.96
C GLN A 146 -3.87 -3.74 -10.52
N LEU A 147 -4.03 -2.59 -9.86
CA LEU A 147 -4.61 -2.53 -8.52
C LEU A 147 -6.06 -3.03 -8.52
N SER A 148 -6.86 -2.58 -9.49
CA SER A 148 -8.26 -2.98 -9.62
C SER A 148 -8.39 -4.48 -9.92
N GLU A 149 -7.56 -5.01 -10.79
CA GLU A 149 -7.47 -6.45 -11.07
C GLU A 149 -7.09 -7.25 -9.81
N ALA A 150 -6.09 -6.80 -9.06
CA ALA A 150 -5.66 -7.44 -7.81
C ALA A 150 -6.79 -7.47 -6.76
N PHE A 151 -7.55 -6.37 -6.60
CA PHE A 151 -8.73 -6.35 -5.73
C PHE A 151 -9.78 -7.36 -6.14
N ARG A 152 -10.06 -7.45 -7.43
CA ARG A 152 -11.06 -8.36 -7.97
C ARG A 152 -10.66 -9.81 -7.75
N HIS A 153 -9.40 -10.18 -8.07
CA HIS A 153 -8.88 -11.52 -7.85
C HIS A 153 -8.91 -11.90 -6.36
N ARG A 154 -8.41 -11.03 -5.49
CA ARG A 154 -8.38 -11.29 -4.06
C ARG A 154 -9.78 -11.39 -3.45
N GLY A 155 -10.70 -10.55 -3.93
CA GLY A 155 -12.10 -10.57 -3.51
C GLY A 155 -12.82 -11.88 -3.89
N VAL A 156 -12.62 -12.37 -5.10
CA VAL A 156 -13.20 -13.63 -5.56
C VAL A 156 -12.56 -14.82 -4.84
N GLU A 157 -11.22 -14.85 -4.73
CA GLU A 157 -10.49 -15.90 -4.02
C GLU A 157 -11.00 -16.09 -2.59
N ILE A 158 -11.10 -15.01 -1.82
CA ILE A 158 -11.55 -15.07 -0.42
C ILE A 158 -13.07 -15.31 -0.35
N GLY A 159 -13.85 -14.66 -1.22
CA GLY A 159 -15.30 -14.79 -1.24
C GLY A 159 -15.76 -16.21 -1.53
N THR A 160 -15.13 -16.90 -2.47
CA THR A 160 -15.46 -18.29 -2.82
C THR A 160 -15.09 -19.28 -1.70
N ALA A 161 -14.10 -18.97 -0.86
CA ALA A 161 -13.76 -19.78 0.29
C ALA A 161 -14.85 -19.80 1.39
N PHE A 162 -15.77 -18.82 1.40
CA PHE A 162 -16.90 -18.78 2.36
C PHE A 162 -18.14 -19.57 1.93
N GLY A 163 -18.17 -20.15 0.72
CA GLY A 163 -19.24 -21.02 0.25
C GLY A 163 -19.72 -20.70 -1.18
N SER A 164 -20.22 -21.71 -1.85
CA SER A 164 -20.54 -21.72 -3.28
C SER A 164 -21.82 -20.97 -3.72
N GLN A 165 -22.52 -20.27 -2.83
CA GLN A 165 -23.79 -19.61 -3.18
C GLN A 165 -23.79 -18.09 -2.89
N MET A 166 -22.67 -17.44 -3.06
CA MET A 166 -22.59 -15.99 -2.86
C MET A 166 -22.39 -15.27 -4.19
N ASN A 167 -23.38 -14.47 -4.59
CA ASN A 167 -23.17 -13.53 -5.69
C ASN A 167 -22.20 -12.44 -5.23
N LEU A 168 -21.05 -12.36 -5.87
CA LEU A 168 -20.06 -11.32 -5.62
C LEU A 168 -20.16 -10.23 -6.68
N PHE A 169 -20.29 -9.01 -6.22
CA PHE A 169 -20.26 -7.81 -7.06
C PHE A 169 -18.88 -7.16 -6.92
N VAL A 170 -18.12 -7.18 -8.00
CA VAL A 170 -16.76 -6.67 -8.03
C VAL A 170 -16.67 -5.37 -8.83
N ASN A 171 -15.92 -4.44 -8.31
CA ASN A 171 -15.68 -3.15 -8.96
C ASN A 171 -14.58 -3.29 -10.03
N THR A 172 -14.65 -2.45 -11.05
CA THR A 172 -13.70 -2.38 -12.17
C THR A 172 -13.30 -0.94 -12.38
N HIS A 173 -12.00 -0.67 -12.45
CA HIS A 173 -11.51 0.68 -12.78
C HIS A 173 -11.65 0.93 -14.29
N PRO A 174 -12.05 2.15 -14.73
CA PRO A 174 -12.22 2.45 -16.16
C PRO A 174 -11.01 2.15 -17.03
N LYS A 175 -9.79 2.36 -16.55
CA LYS A 175 -8.55 2.04 -17.28
C LYS A 175 -8.36 0.55 -17.60
N GLU A 176 -9.10 -0.35 -16.97
CA GLU A 176 -9.06 -1.77 -17.33
C GLU A 176 -9.79 -2.06 -18.64
N LEU A 177 -10.85 -1.28 -18.95
CA LEU A 177 -11.68 -1.50 -20.13
C LEU A 177 -10.89 -1.31 -21.45
N ASP A 178 -9.82 -0.53 -21.43
CA ASP A 178 -8.96 -0.30 -22.58
C ASP A 178 -7.89 -1.39 -22.77
N ARG A 179 -7.80 -2.38 -21.85
CA ARG A 179 -6.81 -3.46 -21.89
C ARG A 179 -7.36 -4.67 -22.65
N PRO A 180 -6.63 -5.21 -23.63
CA PRO A 180 -7.05 -6.39 -24.39
C PRO A 180 -7.34 -7.61 -23.50
N GLU A 181 -6.56 -7.75 -22.40
CA GLU A 181 -6.61 -8.90 -21.49
C GLU A 181 -7.80 -8.83 -20.49
N PHE A 182 -8.53 -7.73 -20.45
CA PHE A 182 -9.58 -7.50 -19.47
C PHE A 182 -10.65 -8.60 -19.47
N TYR A 183 -11.16 -8.96 -20.66
CA TYR A 183 -12.22 -9.99 -20.78
C TYR A 183 -11.69 -11.39 -20.45
N ASP A 184 -10.43 -11.68 -20.75
CA ASP A 184 -9.81 -12.95 -20.40
C ASP A 184 -9.58 -13.07 -18.89
N SER A 185 -9.20 -11.99 -18.22
CA SER A 185 -9.13 -11.91 -16.75
C SER A 185 -10.50 -12.21 -16.10
N LEU A 186 -11.58 -11.61 -16.62
CA LEU A 186 -12.93 -11.88 -16.11
C LEU A 186 -13.35 -13.33 -16.34
N ARG A 187 -13.03 -13.91 -17.50
CA ARG A 187 -13.34 -15.32 -17.82
C ARG A 187 -12.60 -16.26 -16.85
N SER A 188 -11.30 -16.05 -16.64
CA SER A 188 -10.51 -16.84 -15.71
C SER A 188 -11.06 -16.76 -14.28
N LEU A 189 -11.52 -15.59 -13.84
CA LEU A 189 -12.16 -15.43 -12.54
C LEU A 189 -13.48 -16.22 -12.44
N ARG A 190 -14.27 -16.21 -13.52
CA ARG A 190 -15.54 -16.97 -13.57
C ARG A 190 -15.31 -18.48 -13.52
N GLU A 191 -14.27 -18.96 -14.21
CA GLU A 191 -13.88 -20.38 -14.20
C GLU A 191 -13.33 -20.82 -12.83
N ALA A 192 -12.67 -19.93 -12.10
CA ALA A 192 -12.16 -20.20 -10.75
C ALA A 192 -13.28 -20.14 -9.68
N ALA A 193 -14.41 -19.52 -9.96
CA ALA A 193 -15.53 -19.41 -9.04
C ALA A 193 -16.47 -20.61 -9.21
N PRO A 194 -16.85 -21.32 -8.13
CA PRO A 194 -17.86 -22.37 -8.21
C PRO A 194 -19.22 -21.80 -8.66
N GLU A 195 -20.03 -22.62 -9.34
CA GLU A 195 -21.39 -22.28 -9.75
C GLU A 195 -22.36 -22.19 -8.56
#